data_3aee832ee2e330ca1f3f626a608a3c22
#
_entry.id   3aee832ee2e330ca1f3f626a608a3c22
#
_cell.length_a   1.000
_cell.length_b   1.000
_cell.length_c   1.000
_cell.angle_alpha   90.00
_cell.angle_beta   90.00
_cell.angle_gamma   90.00
#
_symmetry.space_group_name_H-M   'P 1'
#
loop_
_entity.id
_entity.type
_entity.pdbx_description
1 polymer ?
#
loop_
_entity_poly.entity_id
_entity_poly.type
_entity_poly.pdbx_seq_one_letter_code
_entity_poly.pdbx_strand_id
1 'polypeptide(L)'
;MKALKKYRWPLTGALLGVLVFLAVYGVRVLDPTSVDWILNSLSPDPIQHYLGWELFRRSPVHLPYIGANYNAVYPFRTSVLFTDSLPLAALFFKLLGGILPTRFQYFGWWGLLCYALQGGLAQAVIARIAGVQPTFGRDDKSKAAVAIIMSPGQTAKLWGSVLGAGVLVLFPAFTIRMFAHTALAANWLVLLALYLWLRSDELMPTTRRACLIWGGVGLLCAGIHLYYLPM
;
A
#
# COMPACT_ATOMS: atom_id res chain seq x y z
N MET A 1 -19.85 11.87 -10.24
CA MET A 1 -20.63 10.80 -9.59
C MET A 1 -20.66 9.47 -10.35
N LYS A 2 -20.65 9.41 -11.70
CA LYS A 2 -20.60 8.12 -12.45
C LYS A 2 -19.32 7.31 -12.24
N ALA A 3 -18.17 7.95 -12.04
CA ALA A 3 -16.89 7.29 -11.80
C ALA A 3 -16.86 6.52 -10.47
N LEU A 4 -17.41 7.08 -9.39
CA LEU A 4 -17.43 6.45 -8.07
C LEU A 4 -18.23 5.12 -8.04
N LYS A 5 -19.28 4.98 -8.86
CA LYS A 5 -20.06 3.73 -8.95
C LYS A 5 -19.27 2.57 -9.58
N LYS A 6 -18.31 2.85 -10.47
CA LYS A 6 -17.48 1.85 -11.14
C LYS A 6 -16.42 1.21 -10.21
N TYR A 7 -16.08 1.88 -9.10
CA TYR A 7 -15.02 1.48 -8.17
C TYR A 7 -15.53 0.91 -6.83
N ARG A 8 -16.83 0.62 -6.71
CA ARG A 8 -17.40 0.11 -5.43
C ARG A 8 -16.88 -1.27 -5.00
N TRP A 9 -16.44 -2.10 -5.95
CA TRP A 9 -16.01 -3.47 -5.69
C TRP A 9 -14.68 -3.58 -4.93
N PRO A 10 -13.60 -2.85 -5.31
CA PRO A 10 -12.35 -2.91 -4.58
C PRO A 10 -12.45 -2.37 -3.15
N LEU A 11 -13.49 -1.55 -2.85
CA LEU A 11 -13.68 -0.97 -1.53
C LEU A 11 -14.03 -2.01 -0.46
N THR A 12 -14.72 -3.09 -0.81
CA THR A 12 -15.03 -4.15 0.17
C THR A 12 -13.79 -4.94 0.56
N GLY A 13 -12.89 -5.24 -0.40
CA GLY A 13 -11.59 -5.84 -0.11
C GLY A 13 -10.68 -4.90 0.67
N ALA A 14 -10.68 -3.60 0.34
CA ALA A 14 -9.93 -2.61 1.10
C ALA A 14 -10.43 -2.49 2.55
N LEU A 15 -11.74 -2.46 2.74
CA LEU A 15 -12.34 -2.46 4.08
C LEU A 15 -12.00 -3.74 4.86
N LEU A 16 -12.05 -4.89 4.20
CA LEU A 16 -11.61 -6.16 4.81
C LEU A 16 -10.15 -6.07 5.25
N GLY A 17 -9.26 -5.52 4.41
CA GLY A 17 -7.85 -5.29 4.77
C GLY A 17 -7.71 -4.40 6.00
N VAL A 18 -8.43 -3.28 6.06
CA VAL A 18 -8.46 -2.38 7.23
C VAL A 18 -8.91 -3.12 8.49
N LEU A 19 -10.02 -3.88 8.41
CA LEU A 19 -10.55 -4.62 9.55
C LEU A 19 -9.57 -5.68 10.05
N VAL A 20 -8.92 -6.41 9.14
CA VAL A 20 -7.89 -7.39 9.51
C VAL A 20 -6.68 -6.70 10.15
N PHE A 21 -6.22 -5.58 9.59
CA PHE A 21 -5.12 -4.81 10.20
C PHE A 21 -5.44 -4.41 11.64
N LEU A 22 -6.62 -3.83 11.87
CA LEU A 22 -7.06 -3.41 13.20
C LEU A 22 -7.23 -4.59 14.17
N ALA A 23 -7.70 -5.74 13.67
CA ALA A 23 -7.85 -6.95 14.48
C ALA A 23 -6.49 -7.55 14.89
N VAL A 24 -5.48 -7.50 14.00
CA VAL A 24 -4.16 -8.11 14.23
C VAL A 24 -3.25 -7.19 15.05
N TYR A 25 -3.20 -5.88 14.72
CA TYR A 25 -2.22 -4.95 15.31
C TYR A 25 -2.85 -3.94 16.29
N GLY A 26 -4.18 -3.82 16.28
CA GLY A 26 -4.90 -2.86 17.12
C GLY A 26 -4.79 -1.41 16.60
N VAL A 27 -5.47 -0.51 17.29
CA VAL A 27 -5.50 0.93 16.93
C VAL A 27 -4.28 1.70 17.45
N ARG A 28 -3.60 1.19 18.48
CA ARG A 28 -2.49 1.90 19.15
C ARG A 28 -1.31 2.16 18.21
N VAL A 29 -1.07 1.26 17.25
CA VAL A 29 0.00 1.43 16.27
C VAL A 29 -0.23 2.61 15.32
N LEU A 30 -1.48 3.11 15.22
CA LEU A 30 -1.85 4.25 14.40
C LEU A 30 -1.57 5.60 15.07
N ASP A 31 -1.31 5.62 16.38
CA ASP A 31 -0.88 6.83 17.07
C ASP A 31 0.55 7.18 16.61
N PRO A 32 0.74 8.32 15.90
CA PRO A 32 2.03 8.69 15.34
C PRO A 32 3.07 9.04 16.43
N THR A 33 2.65 9.26 17.67
CA THR A 33 3.54 9.55 18.80
C THR A 33 3.89 8.29 19.62
N SER A 34 3.16 7.21 19.42
CA SER A 34 3.40 5.93 20.08
C SER A 34 4.52 5.17 19.37
N VAL A 35 5.71 5.17 19.96
CA VAL A 35 6.89 4.46 19.42
C VAL A 35 7.27 3.24 20.28
N ASP A 36 6.65 3.06 21.44
CA ASP A 36 7.03 2.01 22.39
C ASP A 36 6.86 0.61 21.82
N TRP A 37 5.83 0.39 20.98
CA TRP A 37 5.58 -0.89 20.32
C TRP A 37 6.69 -1.25 19.32
N ILE A 38 7.39 -0.24 18.78
CA ILE A 38 8.55 -0.41 17.89
C ILE A 38 9.79 -0.71 18.74
N LEU A 39 10.05 0.14 19.76
CA LEU A 39 11.26 0.08 20.57
C LEU A 39 11.32 -1.14 21.48
N ASN A 40 10.15 -1.69 21.85
CA ASN A 40 10.04 -2.91 22.66
C ASN A 40 9.80 -4.17 21.80
N SER A 41 10.01 -4.08 20.48
CA SER A 41 9.89 -5.23 19.60
C SER A 41 10.94 -6.30 19.94
N LEU A 42 10.53 -7.57 19.90
CA LEU A 42 11.45 -8.70 20.05
C LEU A 42 12.38 -8.87 18.85
N SER A 43 12.00 -8.33 17.67
CA SER A 43 12.84 -8.28 16.48
C SER A 43 13.62 -6.95 16.44
N PRO A 44 14.88 -6.93 16.04
CA PRO A 44 15.65 -5.71 15.86
C PRO A 44 15.19 -4.87 14.67
N ASP A 45 14.52 -5.47 13.68
CA ASP A 45 14.18 -4.83 12.41
C ASP A 45 13.28 -3.59 12.57
N PRO A 46 12.14 -3.65 13.31
CA PRO A 46 11.32 -2.45 13.52
C PRO A 46 12.09 -1.30 14.16
N ILE A 47 13.00 -1.61 15.09
CA ILE A 47 13.86 -0.64 15.76
C ILE A 47 14.80 0.00 14.74
N GLN A 48 15.44 -0.80 13.89
CA GLN A 48 16.34 -0.31 12.82
C GLN A 48 15.59 0.61 11.85
N HIS A 49 14.38 0.24 11.44
CA HIS A 49 13.56 1.07 10.54
C HIS A 49 13.23 2.42 11.18
N TYR A 50 12.83 2.42 12.45
CA TYR A 50 12.51 3.64 13.17
C TYR A 50 13.76 4.51 13.42
N LEU A 51 14.87 3.93 13.84
CA LEU A 51 16.12 4.66 14.02
C LEU A 51 16.65 5.22 12.70
N GLY A 52 16.53 4.46 11.61
CA GLY A 52 16.87 4.94 10.27
C GLY A 52 16.09 6.21 9.91
N TRP A 53 14.79 6.22 10.18
CA TRP A 53 13.94 7.40 10.01
C TRP A 53 14.34 8.55 10.97
N GLU A 54 14.47 8.27 12.26
CA GLU A 54 14.73 9.28 13.28
C GLU A 54 16.08 9.99 13.08
N LEU A 55 17.11 9.25 12.69
CA LEU A 55 18.40 9.80 12.35
C LEU A 55 18.38 10.57 11.02
N PHE A 56 17.63 10.06 10.02
CA PHE A 56 17.46 10.72 8.74
C PHE A 56 16.72 12.04 8.87
N ARG A 57 15.64 12.13 9.66
CA ARG A 57 14.90 13.38 9.83
C ARG A 57 15.75 14.48 10.44
N ARG A 58 16.71 14.13 11.29
CA ARG A 58 17.65 15.07 11.96
C ARG A 58 18.91 15.35 11.14
N SER A 59 19.18 14.57 10.11
CA SER A 59 20.32 14.80 9.23
C SER A 59 20.08 16.03 8.35
N PRO A 60 21.10 16.82 8.05
CA PRO A 60 20.99 17.93 7.10
C PRO A 60 20.65 17.38 5.70
N VAL A 61 20.03 18.23 4.88
CA VAL A 61 19.78 17.94 3.46
C VAL A 61 20.95 18.44 2.64
N HIS A 62 21.59 17.55 1.90
CA HIS A 62 22.67 17.90 0.97
C HIS A 62 22.33 17.44 -0.44
N LEU A 63 22.40 18.38 -1.39
CA LEU A 63 22.28 18.05 -2.82
C LEU A 63 23.64 17.54 -3.34
N PRO A 64 23.63 16.56 -4.25
CA PRO A 64 22.46 15.89 -4.84
C PRO A 64 21.92 14.71 -4.00
N TYR A 65 22.50 14.40 -2.86
CA TYR A 65 22.23 13.19 -2.07
C TYR A 65 21.10 13.39 -1.05
N ILE A 66 19.88 13.67 -1.54
CA ILE A 66 18.70 13.98 -0.70
C ILE A 66 18.33 12.89 0.29
N GLY A 67 18.71 11.64 0.03
CA GLY A 67 18.46 10.47 0.89
C GLY A 67 19.60 10.16 1.87
N ALA A 68 20.66 10.96 1.90
CA ALA A 68 21.83 10.70 2.76
C ALA A 68 21.47 10.84 4.25
N ASN A 69 21.91 9.87 5.04
CA ASN A 69 21.78 9.83 6.49
C ASN A 69 23.15 9.93 7.13
N TYR A 70 23.50 11.12 7.57
CA TYR A 70 24.83 11.45 8.11
C TYR A 70 25.01 11.01 9.56
N ASN A 71 23.91 10.73 10.26
CA ASN A 71 23.94 10.42 11.68
C ASN A 71 23.88 8.91 11.96
N ALA A 72 23.65 8.08 10.94
CA ALA A 72 23.37 6.65 11.17
C ALA A 72 24.63 5.79 11.36
N VAL A 73 25.77 6.13 10.73
CA VAL A 73 26.98 5.28 10.73
C VAL A 73 28.23 6.15 10.84
N TYR A 74 28.34 6.93 11.92
CA TYR A 74 29.49 7.79 12.13
C TYR A 74 30.80 6.97 12.25
N PRO A 75 31.92 7.41 11.62
CA PRO A 75 32.11 8.60 10.80
C PRO A 75 31.69 8.48 9.33
N PHE A 76 31.20 7.35 8.93
CA PHE A 76 30.69 7.12 7.58
C PHE A 76 29.26 7.66 7.45
N ARG A 77 28.75 7.69 6.23
CA ARG A 77 27.37 8.04 5.91
C ARG A 77 26.70 6.87 5.22
N THR A 78 25.40 6.77 5.41
CA THR A 78 24.55 5.79 4.72
C THR A 78 23.40 6.51 4.02
N SER A 79 22.44 5.79 3.50
CA SER A 79 21.22 6.35 2.92
C SER A 79 19.99 5.74 3.60
N VAL A 80 18.93 6.53 3.68
CA VAL A 80 17.62 6.06 4.12
C VAL A 80 17.08 4.88 3.28
N LEU A 81 17.63 4.70 2.06
CA LEU A 81 17.35 3.57 1.18
C LEU A 81 17.76 2.21 1.78
N PHE A 82 18.76 2.20 2.68
CA PHE A 82 19.30 0.96 3.27
C PHE A 82 18.79 0.69 4.68
N THR A 83 17.85 1.47 5.18
CA THR A 83 17.32 1.33 6.54
C THR A 83 15.88 0.81 6.59
N ASP A 84 15.33 0.41 5.46
CA ASP A 84 13.94 -0.06 5.30
C ASP A 84 12.87 0.92 5.82
N SER A 85 13.27 2.21 5.91
CA SER A 85 12.46 3.31 6.47
C SER A 85 11.54 3.96 5.44
N LEU A 86 11.20 3.26 4.34
CA LEU A 86 10.32 3.78 3.28
C LEU A 86 10.79 5.12 2.72
N PRO A 87 11.78 5.17 1.84
CA PRO A 87 12.44 6.41 1.41
C PRO A 87 11.48 7.51 0.96
N LEU A 88 10.42 7.16 0.23
CA LEU A 88 9.41 8.12 -0.22
C LEU A 88 8.66 8.76 0.96
N ALA A 89 8.21 7.94 1.91
CA ALA A 89 7.54 8.42 3.12
C ALA A 89 8.51 9.21 4.02
N ALA A 90 9.72 8.72 4.17
CA ALA A 90 10.76 9.40 4.95
C ALA A 90 11.07 10.80 4.40
N LEU A 91 11.24 10.94 3.09
CA LEU A 91 11.44 12.24 2.43
C LEU A 91 10.22 13.15 2.63
N PHE A 92 9.01 12.63 2.42
CA PHE A 92 7.79 13.41 2.61
C PHE A 92 7.67 13.95 4.04
N PHE A 93 7.81 13.09 5.05
CA PHE A 93 7.72 13.52 6.44
C PHE A 93 8.92 14.39 6.90
N LYS A 94 10.10 14.21 6.29
CA LYS A 94 11.23 15.11 6.54
C LYS A 94 10.94 16.55 6.11
N LEU A 95 10.24 16.74 4.99
CA LEU A 95 9.81 18.09 4.55
C LEU A 95 8.83 18.73 5.54
N LEU A 96 8.08 17.93 6.28
CA LEU A 96 7.14 18.38 7.32
C LEU A 96 7.81 18.46 8.70
N GLY A 97 9.14 18.27 8.82
CA GLY A 97 9.86 18.11 10.07
C GLY A 97 9.63 19.21 11.10
N GLY A 98 9.39 20.46 10.66
CA GLY A 98 9.14 21.60 11.53
C GLY A 98 7.81 21.59 12.29
N ILE A 99 6.84 20.78 11.84
CA ILE A 99 5.49 20.66 12.45
C ILE A 99 5.25 19.30 13.10
N LEU A 100 6.17 18.35 12.92
CA LEU A 100 6.04 17.01 13.47
C LEU A 100 6.42 16.98 14.96
N PRO A 101 5.77 16.13 15.77
CA PRO A 101 6.14 15.89 17.16
C PRO A 101 7.59 15.43 17.29
N THR A 102 8.19 15.62 18.49
CA THR A 102 9.55 15.16 18.79
C THR A 102 9.70 13.65 18.57
N ARG A 103 8.73 12.87 19.04
CA ARG A 103 8.61 11.44 18.71
C ARG A 103 7.55 11.30 17.62
N PHE A 104 7.91 10.75 16.49
CA PHE A 104 6.99 10.58 15.36
C PHE A 104 7.32 9.32 14.58
N GLN A 105 6.31 8.52 14.32
CA GLN A 105 6.35 7.35 13.45
C GLN A 105 5.18 7.36 12.46
N TYR A 106 5.40 6.86 11.26
CA TYR A 106 4.40 6.69 10.19
C TYR A 106 4.19 5.21 9.82
N PHE A 107 4.88 4.30 10.48
CA PHE A 107 4.88 2.87 10.16
C PHE A 107 3.50 2.24 10.37
N GLY A 108 2.76 2.66 11.40
CA GLY A 108 1.40 2.21 11.62
C GLY A 108 0.45 2.60 10.49
N TRP A 109 0.53 3.84 9.99
CA TRP A 109 -0.26 4.30 8.84
C TRP A 109 0.14 3.58 7.56
N TRP A 110 1.43 3.33 7.37
CA TRP A 110 1.92 2.52 6.27
C TRP A 110 1.35 1.11 6.30
N GLY A 111 1.36 0.45 7.46
CA GLY A 111 0.77 -0.87 7.62
C GLY A 111 -0.71 -0.90 7.26
N LEU A 112 -1.49 0.07 7.77
CA LEU A 112 -2.90 0.20 7.43
C LEU A 112 -3.11 0.38 5.92
N LEU A 113 -2.32 1.24 5.28
CA LEU A 113 -2.34 1.47 3.84
C LEU A 113 -2.03 0.19 3.06
N CYS A 114 -0.99 -0.55 3.45
CA CYS A 114 -0.61 -1.82 2.82
C CYS A 114 -1.75 -2.84 2.90
N TYR A 115 -2.40 -2.98 4.05
CA TYR A 115 -3.53 -3.89 4.22
C TYR A 115 -4.74 -3.49 3.39
N ALA A 116 -5.08 -2.20 3.37
CA ALA A 116 -6.17 -1.68 2.54
C ALA A 116 -5.92 -1.89 1.05
N LEU A 117 -4.71 -1.57 0.57
CA LEU A 117 -4.35 -1.75 -0.84
C LEU A 117 -4.22 -3.23 -1.22
N GLN A 118 -3.65 -4.06 -0.35
CA GLN A 118 -3.57 -5.51 -0.55
C GLN A 118 -4.96 -6.11 -0.73
N GLY A 119 -5.89 -5.82 0.17
CA GLY A 119 -7.26 -6.34 0.09
C GLY A 119 -8.02 -5.82 -1.12
N GLY A 120 -7.93 -4.53 -1.38
CA GLY A 120 -8.61 -3.89 -2.52
C GLY A 120 -8.11 -4.40 -3.87
N LEU A 121 -6.79 -4.43 -4.07
CA LEU A 121 -6.19 -4.89 -5.32
C LEU A 121 -6.35 -6.40 -5.51
N ALA A 122 -6.21 -7.20 -4.44
CA ALA A 122 -6.47 -8.62 -4.49
C ALA A 122 -7.89 -8.91 -4.98
N GLN A 123 -8.89 -8.25 -4.39
CA GLN A 123 -10.28 -8.38 -4.84
C GLN A 123 -10.45 -7.95 -6.29
N ALA A 124 -9.84 -6.82 -6.70
CA ALA A 124 -9.95 -6.30 -8.06
C ALA A 124 -9.36 -7.27 -9.09
N VAL A 125 -8.19 -7.86 -8.80
CA VAL A 125 -7.52 -8.85 -9.65
C VAL A 125 -8.36 -10.12 -9.76
N ILE A 126 -8.79 -10.70 -8.63
CA ILE A 126 -9.57 -11.93 -8.61
C ILE A 126 -10.91 -11.72 -9.31
N ALA A 127 -11.61 -10.62 -9.05
CA ALA A 127 -12.87 -10.29 -9.72
C ALA A 127 -12.70 -10.14 -11.24
N ARG A 128 -11.59 -9.54 -11.68
CA ARG A 128 -11.28 -9.42 -13.12
C ARG A 128 -11.06 -10.79 -13.76
N ILE A 129 -10.25 -11.65 -13.14
CA ILE A 129 -9.97 -13.01 -13.63
C ILE A 129 -11.25 -13.86 -13.65
N ALA A 130 -12.09 -13.76 -12.60
CA ALA A 130 -13.35 -14.47 -12.51
C ALA A 130 -14.43 -13.96 -13.49
N GLY A 131 -14.17 -12.87 -14.20
CA GLY A 131 -15.13 -12.26 -15.13
C GLY A 131 -16.36 -11.68 -14.41
N VAL A 132 -16.14 -11.09 -13.23
CA VAL A 132 -17.22 -10.33 -12.54
C VAL A 132 -17.50 -9.09 -13.38
N GLN A 133 -18.71 -9.03 -13.95
CA GLN A 133 -19.15 -7.88 -14.73
C GLN A 133 -19.81 -6.86 -13.78
N PRO A 134 -19.46 -5.58 -13.82
CA PRO A 134 -20.29 -4.56 -13.22
C PRO A 134 -21.58 -4.48 -14.03
N THR A 135 -22.65 -5.07 -13.54
CA THR A 135 -23.97 -4.96 -14.15
C THR A 135 -24.47 -3.53 -13.99
N PHE A 136 -24.18 -2.69 -14.97
CA PHE A 136 -24.97 -1.50 -15.20
C PHE A 136 -26.23 -1.94 -15.96
N GLY A 137 -27.37 -1.97 -15.29
CA GLY A 137 -28.66 -2.05 -15.97
C GLY A 137 -28.71 -0.93 -17.02
N ARG A 138 -28.58 -1.32 -18.26
CA ARG A 138 -28.80 -0.44 -19.42
C ARG A 138 -30.29 -0.51 -19.70
N ASP A 139 -31.06 0.11 -18.82
CA ASP A 139 -32.44 0.38 -19.14
C ASP A 139 -32.78 1.83 -18.81
N ASP A 140 -33.04 2.51 -19.88
CA ASP A 140 -33.55 3.85 -19.99
C ASP A 140 -34.97 3.88 -19.39
N LYS A 141 -35.24 4.88 -18.53
CA LYS A 141 -36.61 5.30 -18.13
C LYS A 141 -37.28 4.70 -16.89
N SER A 142 -36.61 4.23 -15.87
CA SER A 142 -37.28 4.17 -14.57
C SER A 142 -36.39 4.70 -13.44
N LYS A 143 -36.83 5.84 -12.86
CA LYS A 143 -36.26 6.46 -11.66
C LYS A 143 -36.66 5.74 -10.37
N ALA A 144 -36.62 4.42 -10.37
CA ALA A 144 -36.85 3.62 -9.19
C ALA A 144 -35.55 2.92 -8.79
N ALA A 145 -35.26 2.87 -7.51
CA ALA A 145 -34.14 2.29 -6.81
C ALA A 145 -33.35 1.27 -7.62
N VAL A 146 -32.11 1.61 -8.03
CA VAL A 146 -31.18 0.68 -8.68
C VAL A 146 -30.74 -0.33 -7.63
N ALA A 147 -31.58 -1.32 -7.37
CA ALA A 147 -31.14 -2.57 -6.78
C ALA A 147 -30.22 -3.22 -7.81
N ILE A 148 -28.95 -3.42 -7.46
CA ILE A 148 -28.02 -4.17 -8.30
C ILE A 148 -28.47 -5.64 -8.22
N ILE A 149 -29.37 -6.04 -9.11
CA ILE A 149 -29.81 -7.43 -9.24
C ILE A 149 -28.69 -8.14 -10.01
N MET A 150 -27.73 -8.68 -9.29
CA MET A 150 -26.74 -9.59 -9.87
C MET A 150 -27.37 -10.97 -10.04
N SER A 151 -27.02 -11.66 -11.14
CA SER A 151 -27.38 -13.06 -11.25
C SER A 151 -26.70 -13.87 -10.13
N PRO A 152 -27.27 -14.98 -9.67
CA PRO A 152 -26.68 -15.82 -8.63
C PRO A 152 -25.22 -16.19 -8.92
N GLY A 153 -24.88 -16.48 -10.16
CA GLY A 153 -23.50 -16.77 -10.58
C GLY A 153 -22.55 -15.58 -10.45
N GLN A 154 -22.99 -14.36 -10.74
CA GLN A 154 -22.18 -13.16 -10.56
C GLN A 154 -22.01 -12.82 -9.07
N THR A 155 -23.03 -13.03 -8.26
CA THR A 155 -22.96 -12.88 -6.81
C THR A 155 -21.94 -13.85 -6.20
N ALA A 156 -21.97 -15.12 -6.59
CA ALA A 156 -21.01 -16.13 -6.15
C ALA A 156 -19.56 -15.77 -6.52
N LYS A 157 -19.31 -15.30 -7.75
CA LYS A 157 -18.00 -14.83 -8.19
C LYS A 157 -17.51 -13.62 -7.38
N LEU A 158 -18.40 -12.71 -7.05
CA LEU A 158 -18.06 -11.55 -6.23
C LEU A 158 -17.64 -11.98 -4.82
N TRP A 159 -18.45 -12.79 -4.14
CA TRP A 159 -18.10 -13.30 -2.83
C TRP A 159 -16.81 -14.13 -2.86
N GLY A 160 -16.61 -14.94 -3.91
CA GLY A 160 -15.34 -15.64 -4.15
C GLY A 160 -14.15 -14.69 -4.24
N SER A 161 -14.32 -13.52 -4.88
CA SER A 161 -13.24 -12.50 -4.94
C SER A 161 -12.96 -11.85 -3.58
N VAL A 162 -13.99 -11.65 -2.75
CA VAL A 162 -13.81 -11.12 -1.37
C VAL A 162 -13.10 -12.14 -0.49
N LEU A 163 -13.53 -13.41 -0.55
CA LEU A 163 -12.89 -14.50 0.20
C LEU A 163 -11.43 -14.68 -0.22
N GLY A 164 -11.14 -14.67 -1.52
CA GLY A 164 -9.77 -14.74 -2.05
C GLY A 164 -8.91 -13.55 -1.61
N ALA A 165 -9.48 -12.35 -1.56
CA ALA A 165 -8.80 -11.18 -0.99
C ALA A 165 -8.50 -11.39 0.51
N GLY A 166 -9.43 -11.97 1.27
CA GLY A 166 -9.24 -12.33 2.66
C GLY A 166 -8.06 -13.29 2.87
N VAL A 167 -7.95 -14.32 2.03
CA VAL A 167 -6.81 -15.26 2.07
C VAL A 167 -5.49 -14.53 1.84
N LEU A 168 -5.42 -13.61 0.85
CA LEU A 168 -4.21 -12.87 0.55
C LEU A 168 -3.85 -11.83 1.62
N VAL A 169 -4.83 -11.27 2.33
CA VAL A 169 -4.62 -10.35 3.44
C VAL A 169 -4.17 -11.08 4.70
N LEU A 170 -4.71 -12.28 4.96
CA LEU A 170 -4.36 -13.12 6.11
C LEU A 170 -3.14 -14.00 5.87
N PHE A 171 -2.54 -13.93 4.67
CA PHE A 171 -1.41 -14.78 4.32
C PHE A 171 -0.24 -14.59 5.32
N PRO A 172 0.26 -15.66 5.96
CA PRO A 172 1.22 -15.55 7.06
C PRO A 172 2.48 -14.76 6.71
N ALA A 173 3.02 -14.94 5.50
CA ALA A 173 4.21 -14.21 5.08
C ALA A 173 3.97 -12.70 4.96
N PHE A 174 2.74 -12.26 4.66
CA PHE A 174 2.38 -10.85 4.63
C PHE A 174 2.25 -10.28 6.05
N THR A 175 1.55 -10.99 6.94
CA THR A 175 1.37 -10.59 8.34
C THR A 175 2.71 -10.55 9.11
N ILE A 176 3.55 -11.57 8.96
CA ILE A 176 4.85 -11.62 9.65
C ILE A 176 5.77 -10.51 9.16
N ARG A 177 5.78 -10.23 7.85
CA ARG A 177 6.66 -9.19 7.26
C ARG A 177 6.23 -7.76 7.55
N MET A 178 4.98 -7.52 7.94
CA MET A 178 4.41 -6.17 8.01
C MET A 178 5.29 -5.18 8.77
N PHE A 179 5.84 -5.55 9.90
CA PHE A 179 6.73 -4.70 10.68
C PHE A 179 8.15 -5.25 10.81
N ALA A 180 8.38 -6.53 10.46
CA ALA A 180 9.72 -7.09 10.40
C ALA A 180 10.50 -6.62 9.14
N HIS A 181 9.81 -6.48 8.00
CA HIS A 181 10.36 -5.96 6.74
C HIS A 181 9.38 -4.97 6.16
N THR A 182 9.26 -3.82 6.79
CA THR A 182 8.17 -2.85 6.61
C THR A 182 8.01 -2.40 5.15
N ALA A 183 9.09 -2.13 4.43
CA ALA A 183 9.01 -1.73 3.03
C ALA A 183 8.65 -2.92 2.11
N LEU A 184 9.14 -4.14 2.42
CA LEU A 184 8.82 -5.35 1.65
C LEU A 184 7.40 -5.86 1.90
N ALA A 185 6.67 -5.31 2.88
CA ALA A 185 5.25 -5.58 3.06
C ALA A 185 4.36 -4.93 1.97
N ALA A 186 4.92 -4.12 1.07
CA ALA A 186 4.19 -3.52 -0.05
C ALA A 186 3.86 -4.51 -1.18
N ASN A 187 3.46 -5.75 -0.87
CA ASN A 187 3.08 -6.77 -1.86
C ASN A 187 1.94 -6.32 -2.78
N TRP A 188 1.15 -5.33 -2.36
CA TRP A 188 0.14 -4.70 -3.18
C TRP A 188 0.71 -4.07 -4.47
N LEU A 189 2.02 -3.76 -4.54
CA LEU A 189 2.68 -3.30 -5.78
C LEU A 189 2.65 -4.38 -6.86
N VAL A 190 2.88 -5.64 -6.49
CA VAL A 190 2.79 -6.78 -7.41
C VAL A 190 1.35 -6.96 -7.89
N LEU A 191 0.38 -6.85 -6.98
CA LEU A 191 -1.05 -6.90 -7.35
C LEU A 191 -1.45 -5.71 -8.23
N LEU A 192 -0.90 -4.53 -7.99
CA LEU A 192 -1.12 -3.36 -8.83
C LEU A 192 -0.57 -3.59 -10.25
N ALA A 193 0.66 -4.08 -10.36
CA ALA A 193 1.26 -4.40 -11.65
C ALA A 193 0.42 -5.44 -12.41
N LEU A 194 0.00 -6.51 -11.73
CA LEU A 194 -0.88 -7.53 -12.31
C LEU A 194 -2.23 -6.94 -12.74
N TYR A 195 -2.84 -6.10 -11.92
CA TYR A 195 -4.11 -5.44 -12.25
C TYR A 195 -3.99 -4.53 -13.48
N LEU A 196 -2.91 -3.75 -13.56
CA LEU A 196 -2.62 -2.88 -14.69
C LEU A 196 -2.37 -3.69 -15.97
N TRP A 197 -1.65 -4.81 -15.85
CA TRP A 197 -1.41 -5.72 -16.97
C TRP A 197 -2.71 -6.35 -17.48
N LEU A 198 -3.58 -6.85 -16.59
CA LEU A 198 -4.89 -7.43 -16.94
C LEU A 198 -5.86 -6.41 -17.59
N ARG A 199 -5.55 -5.13 -17.46
CA ARG A 199 -6.33 -4.03 -18.06
C ARG A 199 -5.53 -3.19 -19.06
N SER A 200 -4.42 -3.72 -19.56
CA SER A 200 -3.52 -2.99 -20.46
C SER A 200 -4.24 -2.43 -21.69
N ASP A 201 -5.10 -3.23 -22.34
CA ASP A 201 -5.86 -2.81 -23.51
C ASP A 201 -6.79 -1.62 -23.23
N GLU A 202 -7.33 -1.55 -22.01
CA GLU A 202 -8.25 -0.47 -21.60
C GLU A 202 -7.52 0.78 -21.11
N LEU A 203 -6.43 0.60 -20.35
CA LEU A 203 -5.73 1.68 -19.65
C LEU A 203 -4.56 2.24 -20.43
N MET A 204 -3.96 1.43 -21.30
CA MET A 204 -2.72 1.73 -22.03
C MET A 204 -2.89 1.62 -23.55
N PRO A 205 -3.88 2.29 -24.16
CA PRO A 205 -4.15 2.17 -25.60
C PRO A 205 -3.03 2.77 -26.47
N THR A 206 -2.08 3.49 -25.88
CA THR A 206 -0.94 4.08 -26.57
C THR A 206 0.35 3.82 -25.82
N THR A 207 1.47 3.70 -26.55
CA THR A 207 2.81 3.53 -25.98
C THR A 207 3.15 4.63 -24.97
N ARG A 208 2.77 5.88 -25.26
CA ARG A 208 3.00 7.00 -24.32
C ARG A 208 2.30 6.78 -22.97
N ARG A 209 1.03 6.32 -22.97
CA ARG A 209 0.31 6.01 -21.73
C ARG A 209 0.93 4.84 -21.00
N ALA A 210 1.33 3.79 -21.72
CA ALA A 210 2.02 2.66 -21.15
C ALA A 210 3.32 3.08 -20.45
N CYS A 211 4.17 3.87 -21.11
CA CYS A 211 5.41 4.41 -20.55
C CYS A 211 5.15 5.26 -19.28
N LEU A 212 4.13 6.12 -19.31
CA LEU A 212 3.79 6.96 -18.12
C LEU A 212 3.30 6.12 -16.95
N ILE A 213 2.44 5.13 -17.18
CA ILE A 213 1.89 4.27 -16.14
C ILE A 213 3.00 3.39 -15.55
N TRP A 214 3.76 2.68 -16.39
CA TRP A 214 4.84 1.81 -15.91
C TRP A 214 6.01 2.61 -15.32
N GLY A 215 6.33 3.77 -15.87
CA GLY A 215 7.29 4.70 -15.28
C GLY A 215 6.85 5.17 -13.90
N GLY A 216 5.57 5.50 -13.72
CA GLY A 216 5.00 5.85 -12.41
C GLY A 216 5.06 4.69 -11.41
N VAL A 217 4.74 3.46 -11.83
CA VAL A 217 4.90 2.26 -11.01
C VAL A 217 6.36 2.05 -10.63
N GLY A 218 7.29 2.19 -11.58
CA GLY A 218 8.73 2.08 -11.31
C GLY A 218 9.23 3.11 -10.30
N LEU A 219 8.82 4.37 -10.42
CA LEU A 219 9.14 5.42 -9.45
C LEU A 219 8.56 5.11 -8.06
N LEU A 220 7.34 4.58 -7.99
CA LEU A 220 6.72 4.18 -6.74
C LEU A 220 7.47 3.01 -6.11
N CYS A 221 7.84 2.00 -6.90
CA CYS A 221 8.67 0.88 -6.46
C CYS A 221 10.02 1.35 -5.90
N ALA A 222 10.73 2.21 -6.64
CA ALA A 222 12.01 2.79 -6.20
C ALA A 222 11.87 3.59 -4.90
N GLY A 223 10.77 4.34 -4.77
CA GLY A 223 10.50 5.17 -3.59
C GLY A 223 10.09 4.37 -2.34
N ILE A 224 9.60 3.15 -2.49
CA ILE A 224 9.24 2.27 -1.38
C ILE A 224 10.41 1.34 -1.04
N HIS A 225 10.84 0.52 -2.01
CA HIS A 225 11.98 -0.37 -1.86
C HIS A 225 12.49 -0.83 -3.21
N LEU A 226 13.81 -0.75 -3.41
CA LEU A 226 14.45 -1.05 -4.69
C LEU A 226 14.22 -2.49 -5.19
N TYR A 227 13.94 -3.45 -4.30
CA TYR A 227 13.67 -4.84 -4.67
C TYR A 227 12.40 -5.04 -5.50
N TYR A 228 11.49 -4.06 -5.50
CA TYR A 228 10.31 -4.13 -6.37
C TYR A 228 10.58 -3.71 -7.82
N LEU A 229 11.74 -3.13 -8.13
CA LEU A 229 12.06 -2.73 -9.51
C LEU A 229 12.26 -3.91 -10.48
N PRO A 230 12.94 -5.02 -10.08
CA PRO A 230 13.12 -6.17 -10.98
C PRO A 230 11.92 -7.13 -11.00
N MET A 231 10.90 -6.96 -10.16
CA MET A 231 9.70 -7.79 -10.11
C MET A 231 8.65 -7.32 -11.12
#